data_86d5e904bae3a5917afdc63b61e94306
#
_entry.id   86d5e904bae3a5917afdc63b61e94306
#
_cell.length_a   1.000
_cell.length_b   1.000
_cell.length_c   1.000
_cell.angle_alpha   90.00
_cell.angle_beta   90.00
_cell.angle_gamma   90.00
#
_symmetry.space_group_name_H-M   'P 1'
#
loop_
_entity.id
_entity.type
_entity.pdbx_description
1 polymer ?
#
loop_
_entity_poly.entity_id
_entity_poly.type
_entity_poly.pdbx_seq_one_letter_code
_entity_poly.pdbx_strand_id
1 'polypeptide(L)'
;MYKRQATYKANLGDFVAREILAELANGSVNDTTNSLTTKFIFGKNRNPQSQFMYRDLSEPVTELPDDVLAFLKEAKPEMMAEPFHGPKGDSLLPYFPDYRFENGKSLYRGEEVGEGGEVWAAPGMYGRSETEDVGSMHPNSAISECLFGPDFTKRFKDILDIRIYIKHGDFDMVRDMFEGALAKYLDDTGKAKALAQALKIAINSVYGLTAAGFMNAFRDSRNKDNIVAKRGALFMIDLRHEVEAQGYKVIHIKTDSIKIENPDDYILDFICKYGKRHGYDFEVEHIFDRICLVNNAVYVAKLADDDPEKPGTWTATGTQFQIPYVFKCLFSKEDIKFEDMCETKSVSGSLYLDLNEDLPDVSQYEKEFS
;
A
#
# COMPACT_ATOMS: atom_id res chain seq x y z
N MET A 1 0.00 -36.14 8.76
CA MET A 1 0.94 -35.93 7.64
C MET A 1 0.23 -35.36 6.42
N TYR A 2 -0.89 -35.95 5.94
CA TYR A 2 -1.62 -35.52 4.72
C TYR A 2 -2.18 -34.09 4.78
N LYS A 3 -2.75 -33.64 5.90
CA LYS A 3 -3.30 -32.26 6.04
C LYS A 3 -2.20 -31.20 5.87
N ARG A 4 -1.01 -31.38 6.46
CA ARG A 4 0.14 -30.49 6.26
C ARG A 4 0.63 -30.47 4.80
N GLN A 5 0.62 -31.62 4.13
CA GLN A 5 0.98 -31.71 2.71
C GLN A 5 -0.05 -31.01 1.81
N ALA A 6 -1.36 -31.12 2.11
CA ALA A 6 -2.41 -30.41 1.37
C ALA A 6 -2.29 -28.90 1.54
N THR A 7 -2.11 -28.41 2.79
CA THR A 7 -1.86 -26.99 3.07
C THR A 7 -0.59 -26.48 2.38
N TYR A 8 0.50 -27.25 2.43
CA TYR A 8 1.73 -26.90 1.74
C TYR A 8 1.54 -26.80 0.21
N LYS A 9 0.85 -27.78 -0.40
CA LYS A 9 0.58 -27.76 -1.84
C LYS A 9 -0.32 -26.58 -2.25
N ALA A 10 -1.32 -26.25 -1.44
CA ALA A 10 -2.23 -25.13 -1.69
C ALA A 10 -1.52 -23.77 -1.59
N ASN A 11 -0.48 -23.66 -0.73
CA ASN A 11 0.27 -22.44 -0.51
C ASN A 11 1.72 -22.52 -1.02
N LEU A 12 1.98 -23.33 -2.03
CA LEU A 12 3.34 -23.54 -2.55
C LEU A 12 3.99 -22.24 -3.02
N GLY A 13 3.24 -21.36 -3.66
CA GLY A 13 3.71 -20.04 -4.11
C GLY A 13 4.20 -19.17 -2.95
N ASP A 14 3.45 -19.12 -1.85
CA ASP A 14 3.83 -18.38 -0.65
C ASP A 14 5.07 -18.99 0.03
N PHE A 15 5.20 -20.32 -0.01
CA PHE A 15 6.37 -21.00 0.53
C PHE A 15 7.62 -20.69 -0.31
N VAL A 16 7.53 -20.72 -1.64
CA VAL A 16 8.63 -20.33 -2.54
C VAL A 16 9.02 -18.86 -2.31
N ALA A 17 8.06 -17.96 -2.20
CA ALA A 17 8.34 -16.57 -1.86
C ALA A 17 9.07 -16.43 -0.50
N ARG A 18 8.69 -17.27 0.47
CA ARG A 18 9.36 -17.34 1.77
C ARG A 18 10.80 -17.82 1.68
N GLU A 19 11.08 -18.85 0.86
CA GLU A 19 12.42 -19.35 0.60
C GLU A 19 13.30 -18.27 -0.04
N ILE A 20 12.76 -17.56 -1.04
CA ILE A 20 13.45 -16.44 -1.70
C ILE A 20 13.79 -15.35 -0.69
N LEU A 21 12.82 -14.92 0.14
CA LEU A 21 13.08 -13.90 1.15
C LEU A 21 14.14 -14.34 2.16
N ALA A 22 14.12 -15.60 2.59
CA ALA A 22 15.10 -16.15 3.51
C ALA A 22 16.51 -16.15 2.88
N GLU A 23 16.61 -16.52 1.62
CA GLU A 23 17.88 -16.50 0.88
C GLU A 23 18.42 -15.06 0.74
N LEU A 24 17.61 -14.11 0.28
CA LEU A 24 18.00 -12.70 0.13
C LEU A 24 18.40 -12.05 1.47
N ALA A 25 17.79 -12.49 2.56
CA ALA A 25 18.10 -12.02 3.91
C ALA A 25 19.27 -12.75 4.58
N ASN A 26 19.90 -13.73 3.93
CA ASN A 26 20.86 -14.64 4.56
C ASN A 26 20.30 -15.25 5.87
N GLY A 27 19.04 -15.65 5.85
CA GLY A 27 18.29 -16.19 6.99
C GLY A 27 17.78 -17.60 6.75
N SER A 28 16.97 -18.09 7.68
CA SER A 28 16.28 -19.37 7.57
C SER A 28 14.81 -19.16 7.24
N VAL A 29 14.19 -20.10 6.53
CA VAL A 29 12.73 -20.13 6.33
C VAL A 29 11.94 -20.17 7.65
N ASN A 30 12.59 -20.60 8.74
CA ASN A 30 12.03 -20.62 10.09
C ASN A 30 12.16 -19.28 10.83
N ASP A 31 12.95 -18.33 10.33
CA ASP A 31 13.02 -16.99 10.90
C ASP A 31 11.67 -16.28 10.72
N THR A 32 11.32 -15.37 11.63
CA THR A 32 10.10 -14.57 11.45
C THR A 32 10.22 -13.65 10.23
N THR A 33 9.10 -13.28 9.61
CA THR A 33 9.10 -12.30 8.51
C THR A 33 9.79 -11.00 8.93
N ASN A 34 9.53 -10.52 10.14
CA ASN A 34 10.16 -9.32 10.68
C ASN A 34 11.70 -9.44 10.75
N SER A 35 12.20 -10.59 11.19
CA SER A 35 13.65 -10.87 11.23
C SER A 35 14.25 -10.89 9.82
N LEU A 36 13.59 -11.55 8.87
CA LEU A 36 14.05 -11.61 7.48
C LEU A 36 14.04 -10.20 6.85
N THR A 37 12.97 -9.44 7.02
CA THR A 37 12.87 -8.06 6.51
C THR A 37 13.97 -7.18 7.09
N THR A 38 14.20 -7.26 8.41
CA THR A 38 15.28 -6.52 9.09
C THR A 38 16.65 -6.84 8.51
N LYS A 39 16.96 -8.13 8.36
CA LYS A 39 18.25 -8.58 7.80
C LYS A 39 18.39 -8.16 6.34
N PHE A 40 17.32 -8.20 5.57
CA PHE A 40 17.32 -7.85 4.16
C PHE A 40 17.62 -6.37 3.94
N ILE A 41 17.04 -5.48 4.77
CA ILE A 41 17.21 -4.01 4.61
C ILE A 41 18.47 -3.52 5.33
N PHE A 42 18.68 -3.89 6.58
CA PHE A 42 19.78 -3.35 7.40
C PHE A 42 21.04 -4.24 7.44
N GLY A 43 20.96 -5.44 6.86
CA GLY A 43 22.08 -6.38 6.86
C GLY A 43 22.51 -6.76 8.27
N LYS A 44 23.79 -6.53 8.58
CA LYS A 44 24.39 -6.83 9.89
C LYS A 44 24.38 -5.64 10.86
N ASN A 45 23.79 -4.50 10.47
CA ASN A 45 23.74 -3.32 11.33
C ASN A 45 22.83 -3.60 12.54
N ARG A 46 23.36 -3.45 13.74
CA ARG A 46 22.64 -3.71 15.00
C ARG A 46 21.94 -2.47 15.57
N ASN A 47 22.26 -1.29 15.06
CA ASN A 47 21.69 -0.02 15.50
C ASN A 47 21.38 0.89 14.29
N PRO A 48 20.51 0.47 13.38
CA PRO A 48 20.17 1.26 12.18
C PRO A 48 19.50 2.60 12.54
N GLN A 49 18.79 2.66 13.69
CA GLN A 49 18.09 3.86 14.15
C GLN A 49 18.97 5.09 14.31
N SER A 50 20.29 4.89 14.49
CA SER A 50 21.25 6.00 14.54
C SER A 50 21.32 6.83 13.26
N GLN A 51 20.86 6.27 12.13
CA GLN A 51 20.83 6.94 10.82
C GLN A 51 19.45 7.46 10.45
N PHE A 52 18.41 7.17 11.26
CA PHE A 52 17.04 7.52 10.90
C PHE A 52 16.80 9.02 10.96
N MET A 53 16.07 9.51 9.96
CA MET A 53 15.69 10.91 9.78
C MET A 53 14.20 11.08 10.16
N TYR A 54 13.94 11.57 11.38
CA TYR A 54 12.59 11.91 11.82
C TYR A 54 12.48 13.42 11.97
N ARG A 55 11.39 14.00 11.51
CA ARG A 55 11.09 15.43 11.63
C ARG A 55 9.68 15.67 12.11
N ASP A 56 9.40 16.87 12.53
CA ASP A 56 8.04 17.35 12.73
C ASP A 56 7.42 17.71 11.38
N LEU A 57 6.31 17.10 11.03
CA LEU A 57 5.62 17.35 9.76
C LEU A 57 4.95 18.74 9.70
N SER A 58 4.78 19.41 10.82
CA SER A 58 4.21 20.76 10.89
C SER A 58 5.23 21.88 10.65
N GLU A 59 6.53 21.55 10.65
CA GLU A 59 7.61 22.53 10.55
C GLU A 59 8.35 22.44 9.21
N PRO A 60 8.72 23.60 8.62
CA PRO A 60 9.50 23.61 7.39
C PRO A 60 10.94 23.10 7.64
N VAL A 61 11.47 22.39 6.66
CA VAL A 61 12.88 21.94 6.63
C VAL A 61 13.64 22.82 5.64
N THR A 62 14.47 23.71 6.12
CA THR A 62 15.22 24.65 5.29
C THR A 62 16.62 24.15 4.93
N GLU A 63 17.14 23.18 5.67
CA GLU A 63 18.45 22.58 5.47
C GLU A 63 18.38 21.07 5.61
N LEU A 64 19.11 20.35 4.76
CA LEU A 64 19.28 18.89 4.81
C LEU A 64 20.78 18.58 4.75
N PRO A 65 21.24 17.48 5.38
CA PRO A 65 22.59 16.97 5.17
C PRO A 65 22.85 16.72 3.67
N ASP A 66 24.09 16.96 3.23
CA ASP A 66 24.45 16.89 1.80
C ASP A 66 24.16 15.51 1.17
N ASP A 67 24.40 14.44 1.92
CA ASP A 67 24.12 13.06 1.48
C ASP A 67 22.62 12.77 1.37
N VAL A 68 21.81 13.29 2.29
CA VAL A 68 20.33 13.20 2.24
C VAL A 68 19.80 14.01 1.05
N LEU A 69 20.30 15.21 0.85
CA LEU A 69 19.92 16.07 -0.27
C LEU A 69 20.27 15.42 -1.61
N ALA A 70 21.47 14.83 -1.73
CA ALA A 70 21.89 14.11 -2.93
C ALA A 70 21.00 12.91 -3.22
N PHE A 71 20.70 12.11 -2.19
CA PHE A 71 19.77 10.97 -2.33
C PHE A 71 18.38 11.41 -2.80
N LEU A 72 17.79 12.44 -2.17
CA LEU A 72 16.44 12.91 -2.52
C LEU A 72 16.36 13.49 -3.92
N LYS A 73 17.38 14.22 -4.38
CA LYS A 73 17.47 14.73 -5.76
C LYS A 73 17.48 13.61 -6.80
N GLU A 74 18.14 12.49 -6.49
CA GLU A 74 18.15 11.30 -7.35
C GLU A 74 16.82 10.53 -7.27
N ALA A 75 16.33 10.26 -6.06
CA ALA A 75 15.19 9.38 -5.81
C ALA A 75 13.84 10.04 -6.10
N LYS A 76 13.72 11.35 -5.89
CA LYS A 76 12.48 12.14 -6.00
C LYS A 76 12.76 13.51 -6.64
N PRO A 77 13.22 13.54 -7.90
CA PRO A 77 13.65 14.79 -8.55
C PRO A 77 12.55 15.83 -8.65
N GLU A 78 11.30 15.44 -8.92
CA GLU A 78 10.16 16.37 -9.02
C GLU A 78 9.82 17.01 -7.66
N MET A 79 9.97 16.25 -6.58
CA MET A 79 9.78 16.78 -5.22
C MET A 79 10.82 17.83 -4.86
N MET A 80 12.06 17.65 -5.36
CA MET A 80 13.20 18.52 -5.05
C MET A 80 13.40 19.66 -6.06
N ALA A 81 12.54 19.78 -7.10
CA ALA A 81 12.70 20.77 -8.16
C ALA A 81 12.51 22.21 -7.67
N GLU A 82 11.55 22.41 -6.77
CA GLU A 82 11.19 23.73 -6.23
C GLU A 82 10.89 23.66 -4.73
N PRO A 83 11.20 24.70 -3.96
CA PRO A 83 10.82 24.78 -2.54
C PRO A 83 9.30 24.72 -2.35
N PHE A 84 8.88 24.19 -1.20
CA PHE A 84 7.51 24.27 -0.75
C PHE A 84 7.29 25.58 -0.02
N HIS A 85 6.31 26.36 -0.51
CA HIS A 85 5.93 27.64 0.06
C HIS A 85 4.76 27.47 1.02
N GLY A 86 4.83 28.13 2.16
CA GLY A 86 3.78 28.11 3.15
C GLY A 86 3.89 29.30 4.11
N PRO A 87 2.93 29.45 5.03
CA PRO A 87 2.86 30.59 5.93
C PRO A 87 4.08 30.69 6.88
N LYS A 88 4.81 29.61 7.09
CA LYS A 88 6.01 29.55 7.92
C LYS A 88 7.33 29.73 7.15
N GLY A 89 7.25 29.96 5.84
CA GLY A 89 8.42 30.14 4.96
C GLY A 89 8.63 28.95 4.01
N ASP A 90 9.73 29.02 3.27
CA ASP A 90 10.10 28.01 2.29
C ASP A 90 10.71 26.77 2.95
N SER A 91 10.45 25.61 2.36
CA SER A 91 10.96 24.32 2.83
C SER A 91 11.43 23.48 1.65
N LEU A 92 12.49 22.66 1.88
CA LEU A 92 12.95 21.67 0.92
C LEU A 92 12.02 20.44 0.85
N LEU A 93 11.29 20.15 1.94
CA LEU A 93 10.36 19.02 2.02
C LEU A 93 8.93 19.50 2.25
N PRO A 94 7.91 18.77 1.78
CA PRO A 94 6.52 19.09 2.09
C PRO A 94 6.31 19.14 3.61
N TYR A 95 5.60 20.13 4.08
CA TYR A 95 5.21 20.26 5.49
C TYR A 95 3.76 20.72 5.57
N PHE A 96 3.13 20.47 6.72
CA PHE A 96 1.69 20.65 6.92
C PHE A 96 1.48 21.64 8.08
N PRO A 97 1.37 22.95 7.78
CA PRO A 97 1.21 23.97 8.81
C PRO A 97 -0.02 23.67 9.68
N ASP A 98 0.15 23.83 11.02
CA ASP A 98 -0.90 23.57 12.02
C ASP A 98 -1.31 22.11 12.22
N TYR A 99 -0.62 21.15 11.57
CA TYR A 99 -0.73 19.77 11.99
C TYR A 99 -0.27 19.60 13.45
N ARG A 100 -1.07 18.87 14.23
CA ARG A 100 -0.82 18.66 15.66
C ARG A 100 -1.12 17.23 16.08
N PHE A 101 -0.23 16.68 16.90
CA PHE A 101 -0.48 15.43 17.60
C PHE A 101 -0.61 15.70 19.10
N GLU A 102 -1.82 15.71 19.62
CA GLU A 102 -2.14 16.05 21.00
C GLU A 102 -3.07 15.00 21.61
N ASN A 103 -2.78 14.58 22.84
CA ASN A 103 -3.61 13.63 23.59
C ASN A 103 -3.91 12.32 22.82
N GLY A 104 -2.96 11.84 22.00
CA GLY A 104 -3.11 10.63 21.19
C GLY A 104 -3.96 10.81 19.94
N LYS A 105 -4.30 12.04 19.56
CA LYS A 105 -5.05 12.38 18.35
C LYS A 105 -4.25 13.28 17.43
N SER A 106 -4.37 13.00 16.15
CA SER A 106 -3.82 13.83 15.08
C SER A 106 -4.91 14.76 14.55
N LEU A 107 -4.62 16.05 14.49
CA LEU A 107 -5.55 17.08 14.02
C LEU A 107 -4.89 17.90 12.90
N TYR A 108 -5.61 18.11 11.81
CA TYR A 108 -5.16 18.95 10.71
C TYR A 108 -6.36 19.59 9.97
N ARG A 109 -6.27 20.88 9.68
CA ARG A 109 -7.36 21.66 9.02
C ARG A 109 -8.73 21.51 9.68
N GLY A 110 -8.76 21.28 11.00
CA GLY A 110 -10.01 21.09 11.78
C GLY A 110 -10.57 19.67 11.72
N GLU A 111 -9.89 18.74 11.09
CA GLU A 111 -10.28 17.34 10.95
C GLU A 111 -9.39 16.43 11.81
N GLU A 112 -9.95 15.31 12.30
CA GLU A 112 -9.17 14.25 12.93
C GLU A 112 -8.55 13.37 11.85
N VAL A 113 -7.23 13.31 11.82
CA VAL A 113 -6.46 12.55 10.81
C VAL A 113 -6.42 11.08 11.19
N GLY A 114 -6.76 10.19 10.28
CA GLY A 114 -6.75 8.75 10.50
C GLY A 114 -5.36 8.20 10.89
N GLU A 115 -5.33 7.16 11.71
CA GLU A 115 -4.07 6.56 12.19
C GLU A 115 -3.30 5.84 11.09
N GLY A 116 -4.01 5.15 10.19
CA GLY A 116 -3.43 4.34 9.10
C GLY A 116 -3.47 5.01 7.73
N GLY A 117 -4.08 6.18 7.62
CA GLY A 117 -4.31 6.90 6.36
C GLY A 117 -5.60 7.70 6.43
N GLU A 118 -5.84 8.57 5.44
CA GLU A 118 -7.07 9.36 5.36
C GLU A 118 -8.23 8.50 4.86
N VAL A 119 -9.41 8.71 5.47
CA VAL A 119 -10.66 8.08 5.03
C VAL A 119 -11.79 9.10 5.07
N TRP A 120 -12.25 9.51 3.90
CA TRP A 120 -13.31 10.51 3.76
C TRP A 120 -14.35 10.07 2.73
N ALA A 121 -15.61 10.46 2.89
CA ALA A 121 -16.66 10.16 1.93
C ALA A 121 -17.74 11.25 1.92
N ALA A 122 -18.27 11.53 0.74
CA ALA A 122 -19.52 12.23 0.51
C ALA A 122 -20.58 11.22 0.05
N PRO A 123 -21.40 10.65 0.94
CA PRO A 123 -22.41 9.66 0.54
C PRO A 123 -23.37 10.21 -0.51
N GLY A 124 -23.70 9.40 -1.51
CA GLY A 124 -24.59 9.81 -2.62
C GLY A 124 -24.59 8.86 -3.80
N MET A 125 -25.34 9.26 -4.81
CA MET A 125 -25.39 8.60 -6.12
C MET A 125 -24.64 9.47 -7.12
N TYR A 126 -23.63 8.91 -7.78
CA TYR A 126 -22.78 9.63 -8.72
C TYR A 126 -22.79 8.92 -10.08
N GLY A 127 -22.63 9.70 -11.14
CA GLY A 127 -22.41 9.21 -12.50
C GLY A 127 -20.97 8.80 -12.73
N ARG A 128 -20.45 9.15 -13.92
CA ARG A 128 -19.05 8.86 -14.28
C ARG A 128 -18.11 9.41 -13.20
N SER A 129 -17.24 8.56 -12.72
CA SER A 129 -16.27 8.89 -11.68
C SER A 129 -15.00 8.12 -11.93
N GLU A 130 -13.87 8.62 -11.44
CA GLU A 130 -12.57 7.97 -11.64
C GLU A 130 -11.82 7.88 -10.32
N THR A 131 -11.13 6.77 -10.13
CA THR A 131 -10.23 6.55 -8.99
C THR A 131 -8.80 6.68 -9.43
N GLU A 132 -8.10 7.62 -8.81
CA GLU A 132 -6.66 7.73 -8.86
C GLU A 132 -6.06 7.11 -7.59
N ASP A 133 -5.13 6.18 -7.74
CA ASP A 133 -4.48 5.45 -6.65
C ASP A 133 -2.98 5.78 -6.57
N VAL A 134 -2.47 5.99 -5.36
CA VAL A 134 -1.04 6.22 -5.16
C VAL A 134 -0.29 4.90 -5.14
N GLY A 135 0.55 4.70 -6.14
CA GLY A 135 1.43 3.55 -6.20
C GLY A 135 2.33 3.44 -4.95
N SER A 136 2.00 2.50 -4.05
CA SER A 136 2.82 2.21 -2.85
C SER A 136 3.01 3.42 -1.91
N MET A 137 1.93 4.07 -1.47
CA MET A 137 1.96 5.30 -0.64
C MET A 137 2.90 5.21 0.57
N HIS A 138 2.75 4.23 1.44
CA HIS A 138 3.58 4.12 2.65
C HIS A 138 5.08 3.92 2.34
N PRO A 139 5.49 3.04 1.43
CA PRO A 139 6.88 2.96 0.98
C PRO A 139 7.39 4.29 0.43
N ASN A 140 6.63 4.97 -0.41
CA ASN A 140 7.02 6.26 -0.96
C ASN A 140 7.08 7.37 0.10
N SER A 141 6.24 7.32 1.13
CA SER A 141 6.37 8.21 2.31
C SER A 141 7.74 8.05 2.99
N ALA A 142 8.16 6.80 3.25
CA ALA A 142 9.44 6.51 3.88
C ALA A 142 10.63 6.94 3.00
N ILE A 143 10.53 6.75 1.67
CA ILE A 143 11.57 7.14 0.71
C ILE A 143 11.66 8.67 0.61
N SER A 144 10.53 9.36 0.50
CA SER A 144 10.46 10.83 0.38
C SER A 144 10.93 11.58 1.62
N GLU A 145 10.92 10.94 2.78
CA GLU A 145 11.49 11.45 4.02
C GLU A 145 12.96 11.01 4.22
N CYS A 146 13.52 10.20 3.34
CA CYS A 146 14.82 9.54 3.56
C CYS A 146 14.86 8.87 4.96
N LEU A 147 13.77 8.23 5.36
CA LEU A 147 13.47 7.91 6.76
C LEU A 147 14.53 7.07 7.45
N PHE A 148 15.13 6.13 6.74
CA PHE A 148 16.13 5.21 7.30
C PHE A 148 17.58 5.69 7.08
N GLY A 149 17.77 6.96 6.66
CA GLY A 149 19.03 7.50 6.19
C GLY A 149 19.32 7.09 4.74
N PRO A 150 20.25 7.78 4.04
CA PRO A 150 20.46 7.61 2.60
C PRO A 150 20.69 6.17 2.16
N ASP A 151 21.62 5.46 2.81
CA ASP A 151 22.02 4.11 2.39
C ASP A 151 20.87 3.09 2.54
N PHE A 152 20.20 3.07 3.69
CA PHE A 152 19.13 2.12 3.94
C PHE A 152 17.84 2.49 3.22
N THR A 153 17.57 3.78 3.05
CA THR A 153 16.42 4.23 2.25
C THR A 153 16.65 3.93 0.78
N LYS A 154 17.87 4.09 0.27
CA LYS A 154 18.20 3.66 -1.09
C LYS A 154 17.97 2.17 -1.28
N ARG A 155 18.47 1.35 -0.37
CA ARG A 155 18.24 -0.10 -0.44
C ARG A 155 16.75 -0.47 -0.40
N PHE A 156 15.97 0.22 0.42
CA PHE A 156 14.51 0.04 0.49
C PHE A 156 13.83 0.46 -0.81
N LYS A 157 14.26 1.57 -1.42
CA LYS A 157 13.80 2.02 -2.73
C LYS A 157 14.15 1.00 -3.82
N ASP A 158 15.38 0.51 -3.86
CA ASP A 158 15.80 -0.50 -4.83
C ASP A 158 14.91 -1.76 -4.74
N ILE A 159 14.53 -2.18 -3.54
CA ILE A 159 13.60 -3.31 -3.32
C ILE A 159 12.21 -2.99 -3.89
N LEU A 160 11.71 -1.78 -3.71
CA LEU A 160 10.44 -1.33 -4.27
C LEU A 160 10.48 -1.28 -5.79
N ASP A 161 11.52 -0.69 -6.37
CA ASP A 161 11.70 -0.56 -7.82
C ASP A 161 11.77 -1.93 -8.50
N ILE A 162 12.53 -2.86 -7.94
CA ILE A 162 12.62 -4.24 -8.43
C ILE A 162 11.22 -4.88 -8.51
N ARG A 163 10.43 -4.73 -7.45
CA ARG A 163 9.06 -5.27 -7.44
C ARG A 163 8.21 -4.64 -8.54
N ILE A 164 8.32 -3.34 -8.78
CA ILE A 164 7.59 -2.61 -9.82
C ILE A 164 8.03 -3.10 -11.20
N TYR A 165 9.33 -3.18 -11.48
CA TYR A 165 9.87 -3.70 -12.74
C TYR A 165 9.40 -5.12 -13.04
N ILE A 166 9.42 -6.02 -12.04
CA ILE A 166 8.92 -7.39 -12.21
C ILE A 166 7.41 -7.39 -12.52
N LYS A 167 6.62 -6.53 -11.86
CA LYS A 167 5.17 -6.40 -12.12
C LYS A 167 4.90 -5.99 -13.57
N HIS A 168 5.73 -5.12 -14.14
CA HIS A 168 5.61 -4.62 -15.50
C HIS A 168 6.30 -5.52 -16.55
N GLY A 169 7.07 -6.51 -16.13
CA GLY A 169 7.80 -7.41 -17.03
C GLY A 169 9.16 -6.87 -17.48
N ASP A 170 9.65 -5.79 -16.88
CA ASP A 170 10.91 -5.12 -17.20
C ASP A 170 12.11 -5.84 -16.55
N PHE A 171 12.27 -7.13 -16.84
CA PHE A 171 13.26 -8.00 -16.19
C PHE A 171 14.71 -7.56 -16.42
N ASP A 172 15.01 -6.94 -17.56
CA ASP A 172 16.35 -6.45 -17.85
C ASP A 172 16.83 -5.39 -16.87
N MET A 173 15.91 -4.55 -16.37
CA MET A 173 16.21 -3.55 -15.33
C MET A 173 16.62 -4.19 -13.99
N VAL A 174 16.23 -5.44 -13.76
CA VAL A 174 16.42 -6.14 -12.48
C VAL A 174 17.68 -7.01 -12.49
N ARG A 175 18.13 -7.50 -13.66
CA ARG A 175 19.19 -8.53 -13.78
C ARG A 175 20.47 -8.17 -13.06
N ASP A 176 20.91 -6.91 -13.14
CA ASP A 176 22.17 -6.45 -12.57
C ASP A 176 22.01 -5.89 -11.14
N MET A 177 20.78 -5.70 -10.69
CA MET A 177 20.51 -5.20 -9.33
C MET A 177 20.93 -6.23 -8.28
N PHE A 178 21.32 -5.74 -7.10
CA PHE A 178 21.87 -6.58 -6.02
C PHE A 178 23.01 -7.51 -6.52
N GLU A 179 23.94 -6.94 -7.32
CA GLU A 179 25.11 -7.67 -7.84
C GLU A 179 24.72 -8.92 -8.65
N GLY A 180 23.57 -8.89 -9.33
CA GLY A 180 23.06 -10.00 -10.14
C GLY A 180 22.43 -11.16 -9.37
N ALA A 181 22.29 -11.04 -8.04
CA ALA A 181 21.74 -12.10 -7.18
C ALA A 181 20.30 -12.50 -7.54
N LEU A 182 19.57 -11.62 -8.24
CA LEU A 182 18.16 -11.82 -8.60
C LEU A 182 17.98 -12.52 -9.96
N ALA A 183 19.01 -12.53 -10.82
CA ALA A 183 18.91 -13.01 -12.20
C ALA A 183 18.32 -14.42 -12.31
N LYS A 184 18.71 -15.33 -11.41
CA LYS A 184 18.24 -16.74 -11.38
C LYS A 184 16.74 -16.92 -11.15
N TYR A 185 16.03 -15.88 -10.66
CA TYR A 185 14.59 -15.92 -10.47
C TYR A 185 13.81 -15.36 -11.66
N LEU A 186 14.49 -14.67 -12.60
CA LEU A 186 13.84 -13.98 -13.72
C LEU A 186 13.69 -14.86 -14.97
N ASP A 187 14.39 -16.00 -15.03
CA ASP A 187 14.35 -16.90 -16.17
C ASP A 187 13.08 -17.78 -16.19
N ASP A 188 12.30 -17.77 -15.11
CA ASP A 188 11.06 -18.52 -14.97
C ASP A 188 9.96 -17.59 -14.43
N THR A 189 8.83 -17.54 -15.14
CA THR A 189 7.72 -16.63 -14.80
C THR A 189 7.13 -16.91 -13.40
N GLY A 190 7.11 -18.18 -12.99
CA GLY A 190 6.62 -18.57 -11.66
C GLY A 190 7.58 -18.07 -10.57
N LYS A 191 8.88 -18.21 -10.79
CA LYS A 191 9.90 -17.71 -9.86
C LYS A 191 9.92 -16.19 -9.81
N ALA A 192 9.75 -15.51 -10.94
CA ALA A 192 9.65 -14.04 -10.97
C ALA A 192 8.44 -13.53 -10.16
N LYS A 193 7.28 -14.19 -10.31
CA LYS A 193 6.10 -13.90 -9.48
C LYS A 193 6.34 -14.16 -7.98
N ALA A 194 7.02 -15.26 -7.66
CA ALA A 194 7.38 -15.57 -6.27
C ALA A 194 8.38 -14.55 -5.68
N LEU A 195 9.35 -14.10 -6.47
CA LEU A 195 10.25 -13.00 -6.09
C LEU A 195 9.46 -11.70 -5.82
N ALA A 196 8.58 -11.29 -6.74
CA ALA A 196 7.74 -10.11 -6.53
C ALA A 196 6.88 -10.20 -5.26
N GLN A 197 6.36 -11.40 -4.95
CA GLN A 197 5.61 -11.66 -3.72
C GLN A 197 6.51 -11.58 -2.48
N ALA A 198 7.72 -12.13 -2.52
CA ALA A 198 8.71 -12.04 -1.44
C ALA A 198 9.03 -10.57 -1.10
N LEU A 199 9.29 -9.77 -2.15
CA LEU A 199 9.57 -8.34 -2.01
C LEU A 199 8.35 -7.57 -1.47
N LYS A 200 7.14 -7.89 -1.94
CA LYS A 200 5.90 -7.31 -1.41
C LYS A 200 5.73 -7.57 0.08
N ILE A 201 6.00 -8.79 0.53
CA ILE A 201 5.93 -9.15 1.95
C ILE A 201 6.94 -8.32 2.76
N ALA A 202 8.18 -8.20 2.30
CA ALA A 202 9.20 -7.40 2.96
C ALA A 202 8.79 -5.91 3.03
N ILE A 203 8.37 -5.32 1.92
CA ILE A 203 7.95 -3.90 1.83
C ILE A 203 6.78 -3.61 2.78
N ASN A 204 5.74 -4.45 2.77
CA ASN A 204 4.57 -4.25 3.63
C ASN A 204 4.89 -4.44 5.12
N SER A 205 5.85 -5.33 5.44
CA SER A 205 6.30 -5.52 6.81
C SER A 205 6.96 -4.28 7.40
N VAL A 206 7.67 -3.49 6.58
CA VAL A 206 8.34 -2.26 7.03
C VAL A 206 7.35 -1.28 7.67
N TYR A 207 6.22 -1.00 6.99
CA TYR A 207 5.19 -0.13 7.54
C TYR A 207 4.70 -0.60 8.91
N GLY A 208 4.32 -1.88 9.02
CA GLY A 208 3.88 -2.44 10.29
C GLY A 208 4.95 -2.40 11.39
N LEU A 209 6.24 -2.53 11.03
CA LEU A 209 7.35 -2.49 11.97
C LEU A 209 7.66 -1.08 12.47
N THR A 210 7.53 -0.05 11.63
CA THR A 210 7.71 1.34 12.07
C THR A 210 6.65 1.77 13.09
N ALA A 211 5.43 1.25 12.98
CA ALA A 211 4.30 1.54 13.86
C ALA A 211 4.20 0.59 15.07
N ALA A 212 4.95 -0.51 15.10
CA ALA A 212 4.78 -1.56 16.09
C ALA A 212 5.08 -1.10 17.52
N GLY A 213 4.24 -1.53 18.48
CA GLY A 213 4.44 -1.25 19.91
C GLY A 213 5.59 -2.02 20.57
N PHE A 214 6.14 -3.05 19.92
CA PHE A 214 7.26 -3.86 20.41
C PHE A 214 8.60 -3.40 19.84
N MET A 215 9.69 -3.69 20.55
CA MET A 215 11.05 -3.35 20.12
C MET A 215 11.44 -4.12 18.86
N ASN A 216 11.85 -3.38 17.82
CA ASN A 216 12.36 -3.92 16.57
C ASN A 216 13.31 -2.90 15.91
N ALA A 217 14.00 -3.29 14.84
CA ALA A 217 15.02 -2.47 14.20
C ALA A 217 14.46 -1.24 13.46
N PHE A 218 13.17 -1.22 13.14
CA PHE A 218 12.52 -0.07 12.47
C PHE A 218 11.89 0.91 13.45
N ARG A 219 11.72 0.51 14.71
CA ARG A 219 11.09 1.36 15.71
C ARG A 219 12.05 2.45 16.18
N ASP A 220 11.56 3.66 16.18
CA ASP A 220 12.26 4.83 16.72
C ASP A 220 11.34 5.59 17.69
N SER A 221 11.87 6.02 18.84
CA SER A 221 11.11 6.75 19.85
C SER A 221 10.66 8.14 19.39
N ARG A 222 11.30 8.68 18.36
CA ARG A 222 10.94 9.96 17.74
C ARG A 222 9.67 9.82 16.88
N ASN A 223 9.34 8.60 16.42
CA ASN A 223 8.13 8.31 15.65
C ASN A 223 6.91 8.23 16.58
N LYS A 224 6.42 9.37 17.04
CA LYS A 224 5.33 9.47 18.01
C LYS A 224 3.96 9.23 17.39
N ASP A 225 3.81 9.53 16.11
CA ASP A 225 2.53 9.52 15.37
C ASP A 225 2.65 8.83 14.01
N ASN A 226 3.46 7.80 13.90
CA ASN A 226 3.59 7.01 12.68
C ASN A 226 3.74 7.88 11.42
N ILE A 227 4.86 8.59 11.29
CA ILE A 227 5.16 9.54 10.20
C ILE A 227 4.88 8.97 8.81
N VAL A 228 5.11 7.66 8.62
CA VAL A 228 4.91 6.98 7.33
C VAL A 228 3.46 7.04 6.88
N ALA A 229 2.52 6.78 7.79
CA ALA A 229 1.08 6.87 7.51
C ALA A 229 0.60 8.32 7.51
N LYS A 230 1.04 9.12 8.49
CA LYS A 230 0.57 10.50 8.64
C LYS A 230 0.94 11.39 7.47
N ARG A 231 2.15 11.24 6.93
CA ARG A 231 2.55 12.00 5.75
C ARG A 231 1.59 11.78 4.57
N GLY A 232 1.20 10.51 4.32
CA GLY A 232 0.22 10.18 3.29
C GLY A 232 -1.18 10.73 3.60
N ALA A 233 -1.64 10.59 4.84
CA ALA A 233 -2.95 11.09 5.26
C ALA A 233 -3.07 12.62 5.12
N LEU A 234 -2.08 13.36 5.59
CA LEU A 234 -2.04 14.83 5.48
C LEU A 234 -1.99 15.29 4.01
N PHE A 235 -1.21 14.59 3.19
CA PHE A 235 -1.17 14.82 1.75
C PHE A 235 -2.54 14.61 1.10
N MET A 236 -3.27 13.54 1.44
CA MET A 236 -4.59 13.26 0.86
C MET A 236 -5.64 14.28 1.31
N ILE A 237 -5.55 14.81 2.52
CA ILE A 237 -6.40 15.93 2.97
C ILE A 237 -6.12 17.17 2.13
N ASP A 238 -4.85 17.54 1.95
CA ASP A 238 -4.48 18.69 1.14
C ASP A 238 -4.90 18.50 -0.31
N LEU A 239 -4.64 17.34 -0.90
CA LEU A 239 -5.04 17.04 -2.28
C LEU A 239 -6.54 17.20 -2.47
N ARG A 240 -7.38 16.72 -1.55
CA ARG A 240 -8.82 16.91 -1.58
C ARG A 240 -9.17 18.40 -1.64
N HIS A 241 -8.64 19.19 -0.73
CA HIS A 241 -8.92 20.63 -0.70
C HIS A 241 -8.47 21.35 -1.97
N GLU A 242 -7.31 20.98 -2.53
CA GLU A 242 -6.78 21.57 -3.77
C GLU A 242 -7.64 21.19 -4.99
N VAL A 243 -8.12 19.95 -5.10
CA VAL A 243 -9.04 19.51 -6.16
C VAL A 243 -10.38 20.22 -6.05
N GLU A 244 -10.94 20.32 -4.82
CA GLU A 244 -12.21 21.01 -4.56
C GLU A 244 -12.10 22.52 -4.81
N ALA A 245 -10.96 23.14 -4.51
CA ALA A 245 -10.72 24.57 -4.80
C ALA A 245 -10.71 24.88 -6.30
N GLN A 246 -10.45 23.90 -7.16
CA GLN A 246 -10.54 24.03 -8.62
C GLN A 246 -11.94 23.74 -9.18
N GLY A 247 -12.92 23.50 -8.31
CA GLY A 247 -14.33 23.31 -8.67
C GLY A 247 -14.71 21.87 -8.99
N TYR A 248 -13.83 20.91 -8.79
CA TYR A 248 -14.13 19.48 -8.92
C TYR A 248 -14.65 18.89 -7.61
N LYS A 249 -15.43 17.84 -7.72
CA LYS A 249 -16.02 17.19 -6.57
C LYS A 249 -15.29 15.88 -6.25
N VAL A 250 -14.60 15.88 -5.12
CA VAL A 250 -14.12 14.64 -4.52
C VAL A 250 -15.29 13.93 -3.86
N ILE A 251 -15.45 12.64 -4.10
CA ILE A 251 -16.55 11.85 -3.54
C ILE A 251 -16.09 10.84 -2.50
N HIS A 252 -14.84 10.36 -2.60
CA HIS A 252 -14.32 9.38 -1.66
C HIS A 252 -12.79 9.44 -1.61
N ILE A 253 -12.24 9.27 -0.40
CA ILE A 253 -10.83 8.99 -0.16
C ILE A 253 -10.74 7.74 0.71
N LYS A 254 -9.81 6.85 0.37
CA LYS A 254 -9.51 5.69 1.20
C LYS A 254 -8.02 5.39 1.17
N THR A 255 -7.33 5.83 2.20
CA THR A 255 -5.88 5.68 2.43
C THR A 255 -5.04 6.30 1.32
N ASP A 256 -4.92 5.65 0.19
CA ASP A 256 -4.06 5.96 -0.96
C ASP A 256 -4.83 6.28 -2.25
N SER A 257 -6.16 6.18 -2.23
CA SER A 257 -6.99 6.44 -3.40
C SER A 257 -7.93 7.63 -3.22
N ILE A 258 -8.10 8.41 -4.30
CA ILE A 258 -9.05 9.52 -4.39
C ILE A 258 -10.02 9.27 -5.54
N LYS A 259 -11.33 9.47 -5.29
CA LYS A 259 -12.37 9.33 -6.32
C LYS A 259 -12.99 10.69 -6.61
N ILE A 260 -13.01 11.04 -7.90
CA ILE A 260 -13.50 12.34 -8.38
C ILE A 260 -14.70 12.11 -9.30
N GLU A 261 -15.78 12.88 -9.10
CA GLU A 261 -16.94 12.88 -9.98
C GLU A 261 -16.60 13.61 -11.27
N ASN A 262 -16.81 12.96 -12.41
CA ASN A 262 -16.68 13.50 -13.76
C ASN A 262 -15.39 14.32 -13.99
N PRO A 263 -14.19 13.74 -13.71
CA PRO A 263 -12.94 14.44 -13.95
C PRO A 263 -12.69 14.63 -15.45
N ASP A 264 -11.91 15.65 -15.79
CA ASP A 264 -11.34 15.84 -17.11
C ASP A 264 -9.80 15.69 -17.06
N ASP A 265 -9.17 15.72 -18.24
CA ASP A 265 -7.71 15.56 -18.35
C ASP A 265 -6.92 16.62 -17.56
N TYR A 266 -7.51 17.81 -17.36
CA TYR A 266 -6.86 18.88 -16.61
C TYR A 266 -6.70 18.52 -15.13
N ILE A 267 -7.77 18.03 -14.47
CA ILE A 267 -7.69 17.72 -13.05
C ILE A 267 -6.89 16.45 -12.80
N LEU A 268 -6.93 15.48 -13.72
CA LEU A 268 -6.12 14.26 -13.64
C LEU A 268 -4.62 14.58 -13.75
N ASP A 269 -4.23 15.43 -14.72
CA ASP A 269 -2.85 15.90 -14.84
C ASP A 269 -2.40 16.73 -13.62
N PHE A 270 -3.29 17.55 -13.07
CA PHE A 270 -3.03 18.29 -11.83
C PHE A 270 -2.73 17.33 -10.67
N ILE A 271 -3.55 16.29 -10.45
CA ILE A 271 -3.37 15.30 -9.38
C ILE A 271 -2.03 14.60 -9.54
N CYS A 272 -1.68 14.16 -10.76
CA CYS A 272 -0.40 13.51 -11.03
C CYS A 272 0.79 14.44 -10.71
N LYS A 273 0.74 15.71 -11.13
CA LYS A 273 1.81 16.68 -10.87
C LYS A 273 1.92 17.04 -9.39
N TYR A 274 0.77 17.24 -8.74
CA TYR A 274 0.72 17.53 -7.30
C TYR A 274 1.27 16.36 -6.49
N GLY A 275 0.89 15.13 -6.86
CA GLY A 275 1.43 13.92 -6.26
C GLY A 275 2.95 13.83 -6.40
N LYS A 276 3.49 13.95 -7.60
CA LYS A 276 4.93 13.90 -7.88
C LYS A 276 5.71 14.92 -7.06
N ARG A 277 5.19 16.13 -6.95
CA ARG A 277 5.79 17.17 -6.09
C ARG A 277 5.86 16.75 -4.62
N HIS A 278 4.94 15.90 -4.15
CA HIS A 278 4.94 15.35 -2.80
C HIS A 278 5.64 13.97 -2.70
N GLY A 279 6.21 13.49 -3.81
CA GLY A 279 6.92 12.20 -3.86
C GLY A 279 6.02 11.00 -4.08
N TYR A 280 4.80 11.21 -4.59
CA TYR A 280 3.82 10.17 -4.90
C TYR A 280 3.52 10.11 -6.39
N ASP A 281 3.36 8.89 -6.91
CA ASP A 281 2.93 8.64 -8.27
C ASP A 281 1.50 8.11 -8.26
N PHE A 282 0.62 8.73 -9.06
CA PHE A 282 -0.77 8.31 -9.22
C PHE A 282 -0.92 7.48 -10.49
N GLU A 283 -1.79 6.47 -10.40
CA GLU A 283 -2.23 5.64 -11.52
C GLU A 283 -3.76 5.53 -11.48
N VAL A 284 -4.39 5.50 -12.66
CA VAL A 284 -5.82 5.21 -12.77
C VAL A 284 -6.07 3.77 -12.30
N GLU A 285 -6.87 3.60 -11.25
CA GLU A 285 -7.26 2.27 -10.76
C GLU A 285 -8.56 1.80 -11.41
N HIS A 286 -9.60 2.63 -11.32
CA HIS A 286 -10.94 2.30 -11.84
C HIS A 286 -11.67 3.50 -12.40
N ILE A 287 -12.44 3.25 -13.46
CA ILE A 287 -13.37 4.20 -14.07
C ILE A 287 -14.79 3.65 -13.86
N PHE A 288 -15.64 4.43 -13.23
CA PHE A 288 -17.03 4.05 -12.95
C PHE A 288 -17.99 4.71 -13.93
N ASP A 289 -18.97 3.94 -14.45
CA ASP A 289 -20.14 4.46 -15.13
C ASP A 289 -21.09 5.12 -14.10
N ARG A 290 -21.23 4.47 -12.95
CA ARG A 290 -22.02 4.99 -11.83
C ARG A 290 -21.60 4.34 -10.50
N ILE A 291 -21.74 5.10 -9.42
CA ILE A 291 -21.44 4.63 -8.05
C ILE A 291 -22.52 5.09 -7.06
N CYS A 292 -22.97 4.18 -6.23
CA CYS A 292 -23.74 4.46 -5.01
C CYS A 292 -22.80 4.35 -3.82
N LEU A 293 -22.35 5.48 -3.31
CA LEU A 293 -21.49 5.58 -2.15
C LEU A 293 -22.35 5.72 -0.89
N VAL A 294 -22.37 4.68 -0.06
CA VAL A 294 -23.19 4.64 1.17
C VAL A 294 -22.46 5.32 2.32
N ASN A 295 -21.18 5.02 2.48
CA ASN A 295 -20.28 5.63 3.47
C ASN A 295 -18.81 5.38 3.09
N ASN A 296 -17.89 5.74 3.94
CA ASN A 296 -16.45 5.59 3.71
C ASN A 296 -15.96 4.14 3.56
N ALA A 297 -16.77 3.15 3.88
CA ALA A 297 -16.42 1.72 3.80
C ALA A 297 -17.31 0.92 2.85
N VAL A 298 -18.40 1.51 2.37
CA VAL A 298 -19.47 0.79 1.65
C VAL A 298 -19.89 1.51 0.39
N TYR A 299 -19.75 0.85 -0.75
CA TYR A 299 -20.31 1.30 -2.02
C TYR A 299 -20.67 0.13 -2.93
N VAL A 300 -21.56 0.39 -3.89
CA VAL A 300 -21.84 -0.46 -5.04
C VAL A 300 -21.66 0.37 -6.30
N ALA A 301 -20.95 -0.16 -7.28
CA ALA A 301 -20.63 0.58 -8.49
C ALA A 301 -20.67 -0.33 -9.73
N LYS A 302 -20.98 0.28 -10.87
CA LYS A 302 -20.78 -0.30 -12.19
C LYS A 302 -19.54 0.34 -12.79
N LEU A 303 -18.56 -0.48 -13.15
CA LEU A 303 -17.37 -0.04 -13.86
C LEU A 303 -17.75 0.37 -15.28
N ALA A 304 -17.07 1.36 -15.82
CA ALA A 304 -17.30 1.85 -17.18
C ALA A 304 -16.78 0.84 -18.22
N ASP A 305 -17.23 0.96 -19.47
CA ASP A 305 -16.79 0.08 -20.55
C ASP A 305 -15.32 0.32 -20.94
N ASP A 306 -14.74 1.45 -20.53
CA ASP A 306 -13.34 1.83 -20.67
C ASP A 306 -12.51 1.66 -19.38
N ASP A 307 -13.04 0.97 -18.37
CA ASP A 307 -12.27 0.61 -17.17
C ASP A 307 -11.05 -0.25 -17.53
N PRO A 308 -9.85 0.07 -17.00
CA PRO A 308 -8.62 -0.62 -17.39
C PRO A 308 -8.55 -2.09 -16.95
N GLU A 309 -9.26 -2.48 -15.88
CA GLU A 309 -9.16 -3.83 -15.31
C GLU A 309 -10.38 -4.71 -15.61
N LYS A 310 -11.59 -4.17 -15.43
CA LYS A 310 -12.84 -4.96 -15.45
C LYS A 310 -13.97 -4.22 -16.17
N PRO A 311 -13.82 -3.93 -17.48
CA PRO A 311 -14.79 -3.14 -18.23
C PRO A 311 -16.24 -3.65 -18.07
N GLY A 312 -17.17 -2.73 -17.79
CA GLY A 312 -18.61 -2.96 -17.76
C GLY A 312 -19.13 -3.84 -16.60
N THR A 313 -18.25 -4.29 -15.69
CA THR A 313 -18.65 -5.19 -14.59
C THR A 313 -19.19 -4.41 -13.39
N TRP A 314 -19.90 -5.12 -12.52
CA TRP A 314 -20.33 -4.60 -11.23
C TRP A 314 -19.32 -4.93 -10.13
N THR A 315 -19.13 -4.03 -9.20
CA THR A 315 -18.31 -4.22 -8.00
C THR A 315 -19.02 -3.69 -6.77
N ALA A 316 -18.69 -4.25 -5.61
CA ALA A 316 -19.19 -3.78 -4.33
C ALA A 316 -18.11 -3.92 -3.25
N THR A 317 -18.07 -2.96 -2.35
CA THR A 317 -17.21 -2.96 -1.18
C THR A 317 -18.07 -2.81 0.07
N GLY A 318 -17.74 -3.53 1.11
CA GLY A 318 -18.42 -3.53 2.40
C GLY A 318 -18.57 -4.91 3.01
N THR A 319 -18.67 -4.97 4.34
CA THR A 319 -18.80 -6.25 5.06
C THR A 319 -20.05 -7.04 4.68
N GLN A 320 -21.13 -6.36 4.31
CA GLN A 320 -22.37 -6.99 3.83
C GLN A 320 -22.23 -7.70 2.48
N PHE A 321 -21.16 -7.42 1.73
CA PHE A 321 -20.86 -8.05 0.45
C PHE A 321 -19.73 -9.08 0.53
N GLN A 322 -19.31 -9.45 1.74
CA GLN A 322 -18.29 -10.49 1.95
C GLN A 322 -18.81 -11.88 1.52
N ILE A 323 -20.12 -12.03 1.44
CA ILE A 323 -20.78 -13.19 0.83
C ILE A 323 -21.18 -12.80 -0.59
N PRO A 324 -20.47 -13.22 -1.63
CA PRO A 324 -20.74 -12.82 -3.01
C PRO A 324 -22.16 -13.17 -3.49
N TYR A 325 -22.76 -14.20 -2.92
CA TYR A 325 -24.14 -14.62 -3.20
C TYR A 325 -25.14 -13.47 -3.10
N VAL A 326 -25.10 -12.67 -2.03
CA VAL A 326 -26.02 -11.55 -1.83
C VAL A 326 -25.86 -10.52 -2.93
N PHE A 327 -24.61 -10.19 -3.30
CA PHE A 327 -24.32 -9.26 -4.37
C PHE A 327 -24.78 -9.76 -5.73
N LYS A 328 -24.50 -11.03 -6.04
CA LYS A 328 -24.92 -11.66 -7.31
C LYS A 328 -26.44 -11.73 -7.46
N CYS A 329 -27.16 -12.07 -6.39
CA CYS A 329 -28.62 -12.08 -6.39
C CYS A 329 -29.23 -10.71 -6.64
N LEU A 330 -28.68 -9.66 -6.02
CA LEU A 330 -29.29 -8.34 -6.02
C LEU A 330 -28.85 -7.47 -7.21
N PHE A 331 -27.61 -7.59 -7.66
CA PHE A 331 -27.01 -6.61 -8.56
C PHE A 331 -26.41 -7.19 -9.83
N SER A 332 -25.49 -8.14 -9.77
CA SER A 332 -24.70 -8.54 -10.95
C SER A 332 -25.42 -9.53 -11.85
N LYS A 333 -26.33 -10.32 -11.31
CA LYS A 333 -27.03 -11.41 -12.03
C LYS A 333 -26.10 -12.43 -12.72
N GLU A 334 -24.87 -12.53 -12.22
CA GLU A 334 -23.91 -13.54 -12.66
C GLU A 334 -24.31 -14.92 -12.13
N ASP A 335 -23.77 -15.97 -12.74
CA ASP A 335 -23.96 -17.34 -12.26
C ASP A 335 -23.48 -17.50 -10.82
N ILE A 336 -24.36 -18.07 -9.99
CA ILE A 336 -24.05 -18.31 -8.57
C ILE A 336 -23.29 -19.64 -8.48
N LYS A 337 -22.15 -19.60 -7.81
CA LYS A 337 -21.35 -20.79 -7.50
C LYS A 337 -21.42 -21.09 -6.02
N PHE A 338 -21.01 -22.29 -5.61
CA PHE A 338 -21.00 -22.69 -4.21
C PHE A 338 -20.13 -21.77 -3.35
N GLU A 339 -18.96 -21.39 -3.87
CA GLU A 339 -18.01 -20.50 -3.19
C GLU A 339 -18.62 -19.12 -2.91
N ASP A 340 -19.58 -18.68 -3.72
CA ASP A 340 -20.25 -17.40 -3.54
C ASP A 340 -21.13 -17.37 -2.27
N MET A 341 -21.53 -18.54 -1.78
CA MET A 341 -22.30 -18.69 -0.53
C MET A 341 -21.40 -18.79 0.70
N CYS A 342 -20.09 -18.79 0.51
CA CYS A 342 -19.11 -18.90 1.58
C CYS A 342 -18.62 -17.55 2.04
N GLU A 343 -18.51 -17.34 3.35
CA GLU A 343 -17.90 -16.16 3.94
C GLU A 343 -16.41 -16.41 4.16
N THR A 344 -15.56 -15.50 3.67
CA THR A 344 -14.13 -15.51 3.98
C THR A 344 -13.87 -14.60 5.18
N LYS A 345 -13.39 -15.17 6.29
CA LYS A 345 -12.98 -14.40 7.48
C LYS A 345 -11.49 -14.47 7.67
N SER A 346 -10.89 -13.31 7.91
CA SER A 346 -9.55 -13.25 8.47
C SER A 346 -9.61 -13.54 9.97
N VAL A 347 -8.88 -14.56 10.40
CA VAL A 347 -8.80 -14.94 11.82
C VAL A 347 -7.50 -14.42 12.39
N SER A 348 -7.58 -13.56 13.40
CA SER A 348 -6.42 -13.17 14.19
C SER A 348 -6.11 -14.25 15.20
N GLY A 349 -4.91 -14.83 15.13
CA GLY A 349 -4.44 -15.88 16.03
C GLY A 349 -4.12 -17.19 15.33
N SER A 350 -3.63 -18.17 16.10
CA SER A 350 -3.32 -19.49 15.56
C SER A 350 -4.59 -20.33 15.43
N LEU A 351 -4.85 -20.80 14.22
CA LEU A 351 -5.83 -21.86 14.00
C LEU A 351 -5.21 -23.19 14.45
N TYR A 352 -5.76 -23.78 15.50
CA TYR A 352 -5.42 -25.13 15.91
C TYR A 352 -6.32 -26.10 15.15
N LEU A 353 -5.74 -26.85 14.22
CA LEU A 353 -6.40 -27.96 13.58
C LEU A 353 -6.13 -29.20 14.46
N ASP A 354 -7.18 -29.85 14.91
CA ASP A 354 -7.03 -31.18 15.50
C ASP A 354 -6.63 -32.15 14.38
N LEU A 355 -5.38 -32.54 14.39
CA LEU A 355 -4.83 -33.46 13.37
C LEU A 355 -5.21 -34.92 13.64
N ASN A 356 -5.89 -35.20 14.74
CA ASN A 356 -6.36 -36.53 15.11
C ASN A 356 -7.83 -36.77 14.70
N GLU A 357 -8.56 -35.71 14.35
CA GLU A 357 -9.90 -35.86 13.77
C GLU A 357 -9.80 -36.07 12.25
N ASP A 358 -10.48 -37.07 11.76
CA ASP A 358 -10.71 -37.23 10.34
C ASP A 358 -11.57 -36.06 9.85
N LEU A 359 -11.18 -35.45 8.74
CA LEU A 359 -12.04 -34.44 8.10
C LEU A 359 -13.36 -35.16 7.75
N PRO A 360 -14.52 -34.56 8.08
CA PRO A 360 -15.80 -35.12 7.64
C PRO A 360 -15.72 -35.28 6.11
N ASP A 361 -16.21 -36.43 5.66
CA ASP A 361 -16.33 -36.69 4.23
C ASP A 361 -17.39 -35.75 3.67
N VAL A 362 -16.93 -34.69 3.03
CA VAL A 362 -17.81 -33.69 2.41
C VAL A 362 -18.39 -34.13 1.08
N SER A 363 -17.96 -35.27 0.54
CA SER A 363 -18.46 -35.79 -0.74
C SER A 363 -19.96 -36.10 -0.73
N GLN A 364 -20.53 -36.38 0.45
CA GLN A 364 -21.96 -36.57 0.63
C GLN A 364 -22.76 -35.27 0.46
N TYR A 365 -22.16 -34.09 0.72
CA TYR A 365 -22.82 -32.80 0.58
C TYR A 365 -22.72 -32.26 -0.85
N GLU A 366 -21.73 -32.67 -1.63
CA GLU A 366 -21.62 -32.30 -3.05
C GLU A 366 -22.79 -32.89 -3.88
N LYS A 367 -23.42 -33.97 -3.42
CA LYS A 367 -24.56 -34.62 -4.09
C LYS A 367 -25.91 -33.96 -3.79
N GLU A 368 -26.00 -33.14 -2.73
CA GLU A 368 -27.27 -32.46 -2.37
C GLU A 368 -27.40 -31.09 -3.06
N PHE A 369 -26.35 -30.60 -3.70
CA PHE A 369 -26.31 -29.29 -4.39
C PHE A 369 -26.06 -29.38 -5.90
N SER A 370 -26.06 -30.59 -6.48
CA SER A 370 -25.90 -30.84 -7.93
C SER A 370 -27.23 -31.00 -8.67
#